data_da5b49eeba8f4142fc7dbb9ea83b632b
#
_entry.id   da5b49eeba8f4142fc7dbb9ea83b632b
#
_cell.length_a   1.000
_cell.length_b   1.000
_cell.length_c   1.000
_cell.angle_alpha   90.00
_cell.angle_beta   90.00
_cell.angle_gamma   90.00
#
_symmetry.space_group_name_H-M   'P 1'
#
loop_
_entity.id
_entity.type
_entity.pdbx_description
1 polymer ?
#
loop_
_entity_poly.entity_id
_entity_poly.type
_entity_poly.pdbx_seq_one_letter_code
_entity_poly.pdbx_strand_id
1 'polypeptide(L)'
;EVPVFLFTGFLESGKTKFIQETLEDKRFNSGERTLLVVCEEGEEEYAPDKFSAPNVFMVTVEEPEELTRDAFRGWLDRYDCERCVIEYNGMWMLDDLYQALPELWMVYQEFFFADARSILSYNANMRSLVYDKLKSAELTVFNRYNDSIDKMELHKLVRAASRRSDIAYEYADGTVKYDE
;
A
#
# COMPACT_ATOMS: atom_id res chain seq x y z
N GLU A 1 -2.59 1.51 21.46
CA GLU A 1 -2.62 0.84 20.17
C GLU A 1 -2.52 1.85 19.04
N VAL A 2 -1.65 1.60 18.07
CA VAL A 2 -1.48 2.48 16.91
C VAL A 2 -1.98 1.73 15.67
N PRO A 3 -3.05 2.19 15.02
CA PRO A 3 -3.49 1.57 13.77
C PRO A 3 -2.53 1.89 12.62
N VAL A 4 -2.21 0.86 11.84
CA VAL A 4 -1.34 0.95 10.68
C VAL A 4 -2.16 0.61 9.44
N PHE A 5 -2.08 1.48 8.45
CA PHE A 5 -2.71 1.29 7.13
C PHE A 5 -1.60 1.09 6.12
N LEU A 6 -1.48 -0.14 5.63
CA LEU A 6 -0.35 -0.58 4.83
C LEU A 6 -0.75 -0.71 3.36
N PHE A 7 0.01 -0.05 2.50
CA PHE A 7 -0.20 -0.07 1.05
C PHE A 7 1.08 -0.56 0.39
N THR A 8 0.98 -1.67 -0.31
CA THR A 8 2.12 -2.30 -0.97
C THR A 8 1.90 -2.33 -2.48
N GLY A 9 2.95 -2.56 -3.21
CA GLY A 9 2.90 -2.66 -4.66
C GLY A 9 4.22 -2.25 -5.28
N PHE A 10 4.38 -2.60 -6.55
CA PHE A 10 5.59 -2.26 -7.28
C PHE A 10 5.51 -0.81 -7.78
N LEU A 11 6.64 -0.30 -8.24
CA LEU A 11 6.72 1.06 -8.76
C LEU A 11 5.65 1.28 -9.84
N GLU A 12 5.06 2.46 -9.88
CA GLU A 12 4.03 2.86 -10.85
C GLU A 12 2.75 2.02 -10.76
N SER A 13 2.45 1.45 -9.59
CA SER A 13 1.27 0.60 -9.41
C SER A 13 0.00 1.36 -8.96
N GLY A 14 0.10 2.67 -8.77
CA GLY A 14 -1.04 3.48 -8.34
C GLY A 14 -1.17 3.65 -6.82
N LYS A 15 -0.20 3.19 -6.04
CA LYS A 15 -0.21 3.32 -4.58
C LYS A 15 -0.31 4.78 -4.12
N THR A 16 0.58 5.62 -4.65
CA THR A 16 0.68 7.01 -4.23
C THR A 16 -0.63 7.76 -4.48
N LYS A 17 -1.21 7.55 -5.66
CA LYS A 17 -2.48 8.17 -6.02
C LYS A 17 -3.60 7.75 -5.07
N PHE A 18 -3.66 6.45 -4.76
CA PHE A 18 -4.69 5.92 -3.87
C PHE A 18 -4.55 6.48 -2.45
N ILE A 19 -3.32 6.55 -1.94
CA ILE A 19 -3.05 7.10 -0.61
C ILE A 19 -3.39 8.58 -0.58
N GLN A 20 -3.01 9.32 -1.63
CA GLN A 20 -3.35 10.74 -1.75
C GLN A 20 -4.87 10.95 -1.67
N GLU A 21 -5.63 10.21 -2.46
CA GLU A 21 -7.09 10.31 -2.47
C GLU A 21 -7.71 9.91 -1.12
N THR A 22 -7.13 8.91 -0.46
CA THR A 22 -7.56 8.49 0.87
C THR A 22 -7.39 9.61 1.90
N LEU A 23 -6.25 10.31 1.85
CA LEU A 23 -5.96 11.40 2.76
C LEU A 23 -6.71 12.71 2.41
N GLU A 24 -7.23 12.81 1.19
CA GLU A 24 -8.14 13.90 0.79
C GLU A 24 -9.58 13.63 1.24
N ASP A 25 -9.91 12.39 1.58
CA ASP A 25 -11.25 11.99 1.96
C ASP A 25 -11.47 12.26 3.45
N LYS A 26 -12.45 13.12 3.76
CA LYS A 26 -12.77 13.51 5.14
C LYS A 26 -13.27 12.34 6.00
N ARG A 27 -13.77 11.28 5.38
CA ARG A 27 -14.22 10.09 6.12
C ARG A 27 -13.03 9.35 6.72
N PHE A 28 -11.90 9.31 6.02
CA PHE A 28 -10.67 8.70 6.52
C PHE A 28 -9.84 9.72 7.30
N ASN A 29 -9.71 10.92 6.78
CA ASN A 29 -8.88 11.97 7.39
C ASN A 29 -9.76 13.09 7.93
N SER A 30 -10.24 12.91 9.16
CA SER A 30 -11.07 13.89 9.86
C SER A 30 -10.28 14.71 10.87
N GLY A 31 -8.95 14.69 10.77
CA GLY A 31 -8.07 15.48 11.62
C GLY A 31 -7.12 14.67 12.49
N GLU A 32 -7.18 13.34 12.41
CA GLU A 32 -6.26 12.49 13.16
C GLU A 32 -4.82 12.77 12.73
N ARG A 33 -3.94 12.95 13.69
CA ARG A 33 -2.53 13.18 13.41
C ARG A 33 -1.91 11.89 12.85
N THR A 34 -1.48 11.97 11.61
CA THR A 34 -1.10 10.79 10.82
C THR A 34 0.37 10.86 10.43
N LEU A 35 1.10 9.81 10.75
CA LEU A 35 2.44 9.62 10.24
C LEU A 35 2.34 8.91 8.88
N LEU A 36 2.90 9.51 7.83
CA LEU A 36 2.95 8.90 6.51
C LEU A 36 4.40 8.52 6.21
N VAL A 37 4.67 7.21 6.18
CA VAL A 37 6.00 6.68 5.91
C VAL A 37 6.07 6.26 4.46
N VAL A 38 6.91 6.92 3.67
CA VAL A 38 7.05 6.71 2.23
C VAL A 38 8.34 5.97 1.95
N CYS A 39 8.22 4.72 1.53
CA CYS A 39 9.36 3.83 1.29
C CYS A 39 9.68 3.66 -0.19
N GLU A 40 9.02 4.39 -1.06
CA GLU A 40 9.24 4.29 -2.49
C GLU A 40 8.90 5.60 -3.16
N GLU A 41 9.83 6.14 -3.95
CA GLU A 41 9.60 7.34 -4.73
C GLU A 41 9.39 6.94 -6.19
N GLY A 42 8.23 7.31 -6.74
CA GLY A 42 7.91 7.12 -8.15
C GLY A 42 7.75 8.45 -8.86
N GLU A 43 7.13 8.41 -10.02
CA GLU A 43 6.83 9.64 -10.78
C GLU A 43 5.77 10.49 -10.10
N GLU A 44 4.86 9.86 -9.37
CA GLU A 44 3.82 10.58 -8.65
C GLU A 44 4.33 11.10 -7.32
N GLU A 45 4.02 12.36 -7.04
CA GLU A 45 4.37 13.00 -5.79
C GLU A 45 3.11 13.33 -5.00
N TYR A 46 3.25 13.35 -3.67
CA TYR A 46 2.16 13.80 -2.81
C TYR A 46 1.95 15.30 -2.92
N ALA A 47 0.70 15.71 -2.79
CA ALA A 47 0.29 17.11 -2.74
C ALA A 47 -0.36 17.38 -1.37
N PRO A 48 0.44 17.68 -0.33
CA PRO A 48 -0.08 17.82 1.02
C PRO A 48 -1.12 18.92 1.21
N ASP A 49 -1.07 19.95 0.37
CA ASP A 49 -2.03 21.05 0.40
C ASP A 49 -3.46 20.61 0.01
N LYS A 50 -3.59 19.45 -0.61
CA LYS A 50 -4.89 18.88 -1.00
C LYS A 50 -5.45 17.91 0.03
N PHE A 51 -4.69 17.54 1.04
CA PHE A 51 -5.21 16.71 2.12
C PHE A 51 -6.36 17.42 2.83
N SER A 52 -7.31 16.65 3.35
CA SER A 52 -8.50 17.23 4.00
C SER A 52 -8.20 17.99 5.28
N ALA A 53 -7.00 17.80 5.87
CA ALA A 53 -6.55 18.51 7.06
C ALA A 53 -5.02 18.57 7.08
N PRO A 54 -4.39 19.58 7.73
CA PRO A 54 -2.93 19.72 7.78
C PRO A 54 -2.32 18.90 8.94
N ASN A 55 -2.67 17.64 9.01
CA ASN A 55 -2.35 16.76 10.12
C ASN A 55 -1.52 15.55 9.71
N VAL A 56 -0.94 15.58 8.50
CA VAL A 56 -0.16 14.47 7.95
C VAL A 56 1.33 14.85 7.98
N PHE A 57 2.13 13.99 8.60
CA PHE A 57 3.56 14.21 8.78
C PHE A 57 4.31 13.14 8.01
N MET A 58 5.01 13.57 6.98
CA MET A 58 5.65 12.67 6.03
C MET A 58 7.11 12.41 6.39
N VAL A 59 7.51 11.14 6.37
CA VAL A 59 8.93 10.76 6.43
C VAL A 59 9.23 9.87 5.22
N THR A 60 10.40 10.04 4.65
CA THR A 60 10.86 9.26 3.50
C THR A 60 11.94 8.29 3.95
N VAL A 61 11.82 7.04 3.49
CA VAL A 61 12.76 5.96 3.82
C VAL A 61 13.33 5.44 2.51
N GLU A 62 14.65 5.50 2.37
CA GLU A 62 15.33 5.07 1.14
C GLU A 62 15.81 3.63 1.20
N GLU A 63 16.19 3.15 2.39
CA GLU A 63 16.75 1.81 2.58
C GLU A 63 15.95 1.04 3.62
N PRO A 64 15.75 -0.28 3.43
CA PRO A 64 14.97 -1.06 4.37
C PRO A 64 15.56 -1.09 5.79
N GLU A 65 16.86 -0.92 5.93
CA GLU A 65 17.54 -0.90 7.23
C GLU A 65 17.16 0.31 8.09
N GLU A 66 16.62 1.37 7.49
CA GLU A 66 16.14 2.55 8.22
C GLU A 66 14.86 2.27 8.98
N LEU A 67 14.12 1.21 8.60
CA LEU A 67 12.88 0.83 9.28
C LEU A 67 13.20 -0.03 10.50
N THR A 68 13.20 0.60 11.66
CA THR A 68 13.42 -0.07 12.95
C THR A 68 12.33 0.35 13.92
N ARG A 69 12.18 -0.43 15.01
CA ARG A 69 11.21 -0.09 16.05
C ARG A 69 11.48 1.29 16.65
N ASP A 70 12.76 1.60 16.87
CA ASP A 70 13.13 2.91 17.41
C ASP A 70 12.83 4.04 16.44
N ALA A 71 13.04 3.82 15.14
CA ALA A 71 12.72 4.81 14.12
C ALA A 71 11.21 5.11 14.10
N PHE A 72 10.38 4.06 14.07
CA PHE A 72 8.92 4.23 14.08
C PHE A 72 8.44 4.97 15.34
N ARG A 73 8.92 4.58 16.51
CA ARG A 73 8.59 5.24 17.78
C ARG A 73 9.03 6.69 17.78
N GLY A 74 10.25 6.94 17.29
CA GLY A 74 10.81 8.28 17.22
C GLY A 74 9.99 9.21 16.34
N TRP A 75 9.56 8.74 15.17
CA TRP A 75 8.72 9.53 14.28
C TRP A 75 7.35 9.81 14.89
N LEU A 76 6.75 8.78 15.48
CA LEU A 76 5.42 8.93 16.09
C LEU A 76 5.46 9.97 17.20
N ASP A 77 6.47 9.89 18.08
CA ASP A 77 6.62 10.81 19.19
C ASP A 77 6.95 12.22 18.72
N ARG A 78 7.86 12.33 17.74
CA ARG A 78 8.29 13.64 17.21
C ARG A 78 7.12 14.45 16.67
N TYR A 79 6.20 13.81 15.98
CA TYR A 79 5.07 14.48 15.35
C TYR A 79 3.76 14.32 16.12
N ASP A 80 3.82 13.66 17.26
CA ASP A 80 2.65 13.41 18.11
C ASP A 80 1.50 12.77 17.31
N CYS A 81 1.81 11.72 16.57
CA CYS A 81 0.84 11.05 15.74
C CYS A 81 0.12 9.94 16.49
N GLU A 82 -1.09 9.62 16.03
CA GLU A 82 -1.93 8.58 16.65
C GLU A 82 -2.19 7.39 15.71
N ARG A 83 -1.81 7.52 14.43
CA ARG A 83 -1.92 6.43 13.45
C ARG A 83 -0.80 6.56 12.42
N CYS A 84 -0.59 5.47 11.67
CA CYS A 84 0.48 5.40 10.69
C CYS A 84 -0.05 4.87 9.36
N VAL A 85 0.27 5.57 8.27
CA VAL A 85 0.04 5.10 6.91
C VAL A 85 1.40 4.80 6.30
N ILE A 86 1.57 3.62 5.72
CA ILE A 86 2.84 3.21 5.13
C ILE A 86 2.65 2.90 3.66
N GLU A 87 3.41 3.60 2.82
CA GLU A 87 3.60 3.24 1.42
C GLU A 87 4.87 2.41 1.33
N TYR A 88 4.72 1.08 1.25
CA TYR A 88 5.85 0.16 1.33
C TYR A 88 6.39 -0.14 -0.06
N ASN A 89 7.70 -0.33 -0.12
CA ASN A 89 8.39 -0.67 -1.36
C ASN A 89 8.14 -2.14 -1.71
N GLY A 90 7.62 -2.41 -2.91
CA GLY A 90 7.29 -3.75 -3.37
C GLY A 90 8.49 -4.69 -3.49
N MET A 91 9.71 -4.12 -3.58
CA MET A 91 10.94 -4.91 -3.65
C MET A 91 11.43 -5.39 -2.28
N TRP A 92 10.82 -4.90 -1.20
CA TRP A 92 11.18 -5.28 0.17
C TRP A 92 10.18 -6.29 0.71
N MET A 93 10.66 -7.21 1.56
CA MET A 93 9.82 -8.27 2.13
C MET A 93 8.96 -7.74 3.28
N LEU A 94 7.72 -8.19 3.34
CA LEU A 94 6.78 -7.76 4.38
C LEU A 94 7.17 -8.25 5.78
N ASP A 95 7.79 -9.41 5.90
CA ASP A 95 8.23 -9.90 7.21
C ASP A 95 9.20 -8.93 7.88
N ASP A 96 10.06 -8.28 7.10
CA ASP A 96 10.98 -7.27 7.64
C ASP A 96 10.22 -6.10 8.24
N LEU A 97 9.16 -5.67 7.58
CA LEU A 97 8.30 -4.60 8.10
C LEU A 97 7.57 -5.05 9.37
N TYR A 98 6.95 -6.22 9.35
CA TYR A 98 6.19 -6.69 10.50
C TYR A 98 7.06 -6.81 11.74
N GLN A 99 8.30 -7.26 11.57
CA GLN A 99 9.26 -7.36 12.68
C GLN A 99 9.73 -6.00 13.17
N ALA A 100 9.73 -5.01 12.30
CA ALA A 100 10.17 -3.65 12.63
C ALA A 100 9.08 -2.81 13.29
N LEU A 101 7.82 -3.20 13.17
CA LEU A 101 6.72 -2.46 13.80
C LEU A 101 6.82 -2.58 15.32
N PRO A 102 6.66 -1.45 16.04
CA PRO A 102 6.65 -1.50 17.50
C PRO A 102 5.50 -2.33 18.05
N GLU A 103 5.68 -2.81 19.27
CA GLU A 103 4.62 -3.51 19.97
C GLU A 103 3.38 -2.61 20.08
N LEU A 104 2.20 -3.18 19.92
CA LEU A 104 0.91 -2.50 19.91
C LEU A 104 0.61 -1.66 18.67
N TRP A 105 1.49 -1.70 17.67
CA TRP A 105 1.16 -1.16 16.36
C TRP A 105 0.50 -2.27 15.54
N MET A 106 -0.76 -2.07 15.16
CA MET A 106 -1.59 -3.11 14.56
C MET A 106 -1.94 -2.76 13.12
N VAL A 107 -1.68 -3.69 12.22
CA VAL A 107 -2.07 -3.50 10.81
C VAL A 107 -3.58 -3.66 10.68
N TYR A 108 -4.26 -2.55 10.43
CA TYR A 108 -5.71 -2.51 10.27
C TYR A 108 -6.15 -2.78 8.84
N GLN A 109 -5.36 -2.33 7.88
CA GLN A 109 -5.61 -2.56 6.45
C GLN A 109 -4.29 -2.87 5.76
N GLU A 110 -4.33 -3.81 4.82
CA GLU A 110 -3.19 -4.14 3.99
C GLU A 110 -3.69 -4.34 2.57
N PHE A 111 -3.35 -3.40 1.68
CA PHE A 111 -3.77 -3.40 0.29
C PHE A 111 -2.55 -3.57 -0.62
N PHE A 112 -2.69 -4.39 -1.65
CA PHE A 112 -1.66 -4.57 -2.66
C PHE A 112 -2.15 -4.01 -3.99
N PHE A 113 -1.32 -3.18 -4.62
CA PHE A 113 -1.61 -2.56 -5.91
C PHE A 113 -0.68 -3.10 -6.98
N ALA A 114 -1.24 -3.47 -8.12
CA ALA A 114 -0.48 -3.98 -9.25
C ALA A 114 -1.05 -3.42 -10.55
N ASP A 115 -0.17 -3.18 -11.51
CA ASP A 115 -0.57 -2.83 -12.88
C ASP A 115 -1.04 -4.11 -13.56
N ALA A 116 -2.30 -4.14 -13.99
CA ALA A 116 -2.88 -5.31 -14.63
C ALA A 116 -2.15 -5.73 -15.91
N ARG A 117 -1.47 -4.78 -16.56
CA ARG A 117 -0.77 -5.02 -17.82
C ARG A 117 0.58 -5.71 -17.63
N SER A 118 1.19 -5.60 -16.46
CA SER A 118 2.56 -6.05 -16.21
C SER A 118 2.72 -7.06 -15.07
N ILE A 119 1.70 -7.26 -14.25
CA ILE A 119 1.84 -8.10 -13.05
C ILE A 119 2.21 -9.55 -13.38
N LEU A 120 1.72 -10.09 -14.47
CA LEU A 120 2.06 -11.46 -14.84
C LEU A 120 3.55 -11.61 -15.21
N SER A 121 4.13 -10.58 -15.84
CA SER A 121 5.58 -10.51 -16.09
C SER A 121 6.37 -10.39 -14.79
N TYR A 122 5.92 -9.54 -13.87
CA TYR A 122 6.54 -9.43 -12.54
C TYR A 122 6.51 -10.78 -11.83
N ASN A 123 5.37 -11.47 -11.89
CA ASN A 123 5.24 -12.78 -11.25
C ASN A 123 6.17 -13.82 -11.89
N ALA A 124 6.33 -13.79 -13.20
CA ALA A 124 7.22 -14.72 -13.90
C ALA A 124 8.69 -14.53 -13.50
N ASN A 125 9.09 -13.29 -13.21
CA ASN A 125 10.49 -12.95 -12.93
C ASN A 125 10.80 -12.78 -11.44
N MET A 126 9.79 -12.42 -10.63
CA MET A 126 9.97 -12.10 -9.22
C MET A 126 8.86 -12.75 -8.37
N ARG A 127 8.66 -14.05 -8.58
CA ARG A 127 7.56 -14.78 -7.95
C ARG A 127 7.51 -14.63 -6.43
N SER A 128 8.66 -14.69 -5.76
CA SER A 128 8.70 -14.60 -4.31
C SER A 128 8.21 -13.27 -3.78
N LEU A 129 8.55 -12.17 -4.47
CA LEU A 129 8.12 -10.84 -4.09
C LEU A 129 6.64 -10.64 -4.33
N VAL A 130 6.11 -11.15 -5.43
CA VAL A 130 4.69 -11.06 -5.75
C VAL A 130 3.88 -11.89 -4.75
N TYR A 131 4.31 -13.11 -4.48
CA TYR A 131 3.66 -13.99 -3.50
C TYR A 131 3.66 -13.35 -2.11
N ASP A 132 4.79 -12.76 -1.72
CA ASP A 132 4.93 -12.08 -0.43
C ASP A 132 3.84 -11.04 -0.20
N LYS A 133 3.50 -10.27 -1.24
CA LYS A 133 2.49 -9.22 -1.15
C LYS A 133 1.07 -9.76 -1.23
N LEU A 134 0.83 -10.73 -2.10
CA LEU A 134 -0.51 -11.29 -2.30
C LEU A 134 -1.01 -12.10 -1.11
N LYS A 135 -0.13 -12.83 -0.44
CA LYS A 135 -0.52 -13.81 0.59
C LYS A 135 -1.23 -13.18 1.79
N SER A 136 -0.95 -11.92 2.09
CA SER A 136 -1.48 -11.26 3.28
C SER A 136 -2.38 -10.05 2.97
N ALA A 137 -2.49 -9.64 1.71
CA ALA A 137 -3.32 -8.50 1.34
C ALA A 137 -4.81 -8.81 1.54
N GLU A 138 -5.53 -7.92 2.21
CA GLU A 138 -6.99 -8.01 2.31
C GLU A 138 -7.65 -7.68 0.98
N LEU A 139 -7.05 -6.75 0.24
CA LEU A 139 -7.54 -6.31 -1.05
C LEU A 139 -6.36 -6.23 -2.01
N THR A 140 -6.51 -6.84 -3.18
CA THR A 140 -5.59 -6.71 -4.30
C THR A 140 -6.27 -5.88 -5.38
N VAL A 141 -5.65 -4.78 -5.77
CA VAL A 141 -6.18 -3.87 -6.79
C VAL A 141 -5.33 -3.98 -8.05
N PHE A 142 -5.95 -4.42 -9.14
CA PHE A 142 -5.32 -4.42 -10.45
C PHE A 142 -5.75 -3.16 -11.19
N ASN A 143 -4.86 -2.18 -11.27
CA ASN A 143 -5.16 -0.93 -11.97
C ASN A 143 -4.79 -1.04 -13.46
N ARG A 144 -5.22 -0.06 -14.24
CA ARG A 144 -5.06 -0.03 -15.69
C ARG A 144 -5.60 -1.28 -16.35
N TYR A 145 -6.64 -1.85 -15.75
CA TYR A 145 -7.31 -3.01 -16.30
C TYR A 145 -8.13 -2.60 -17.53
N ASN A 146 -8.17 -3.47 -18.53
CA ASN A 146 -9.07 -3.33 -19.68
C ASN A 146 -9.54 -4.73 -20.10
N ASP A 147 -10.59 -4.77 -20.91
CA ASP A 147 -11.26 -6.02 -21.27
C ASP A 147 -10.42 -6.94 -22.17
N SER A 148 -9.27 -6.45 -22.69
CA SER A 148 -8.36 -7.29 -23.46
C SER A 148 -7.41 -8.11 -22.56
N ILE A 149 -7.36 -7.81 -21.27
CA ILE A 149 -6.54 -8.53 -20.31
C ILE A 149 -7.34 -9.73 -19.81
N ASP A 150 -6.66 -10.87 -19.70
CA ASP A 150 -7.30 -12.10 -19.23
C ASP A 150 -7.55 -12.03 -17.71
N LYS A 151 -8.77 -11.70 -17.36
CA LYS A 151 -9.21 -11.58 -15.97
C LYS A 151 -9.02 -12.87 -15.17
N MET A 152 -9.22 -14.01 -15.82
CA MET A 152 -9.07 -15.32 -15.17
C MET A 152 -7.62 -15.57 -14.75
N GLU A 153 -6.66 -15.13 -15.55
CA GLU A 153 -5.25 -15.27 -15.18
C GLU A 153 -4.89 -14.43 -13.95
N LEU A 154 -5.46 -13.23 -13.85
CA LEU A 154 -5.28 -12.40 -12.65
C LEU A 154 -5.94 -13.02 -11.44
N HIS A 155 -7.13 -13.54 -11.60
CA HIS A 155 -7.86 -14.25 -10.54
C HIS A 155 -7.04 -15.44 -10.01
N LYS A 156 -6.52 -16.25 -10.91
CA LYS A 156 -5.70 -17.43 -10.55
C LYS A 156 -4.43 -17.01 -9.81
N LEU A 157 -3.80 -15.92 -10.24
CA LEU A 157 -2.61 -15.40 -9.59
C LEU A 157 -2.88 -15.12 -8.11
N VAL A 158 -3.96 -14.40 -7.83
CA VAL A 158 -4.33 -14.07 -6.45
C VAL A 158 -4.69 -15.33 -5.67
N ARG A 159 -5.53 -16.21 -6.25
CA ARG A 159 -6.02 -17.39 -5.53
C ARG A 159 -4.94 -18.41 -5.25
N ALA A 160 -3.87 -18.43 -6.04
CA ALA A 160 -2.70 -19.28 -5.76
C ALA A 160 -1.97 -18.84 -4.48
N ALA A 161 -2.05 -17.57 -4.12
CA ALA A 161 -1.38 -17.01 -2.95
C ALA A 161 -2.33 -16.80 -1.77
N SER A 162 -3.59 -16.46 -2.03
CA SER A 162 -4.57 -16.13 -1.00
C SER A 162 -5.98 -16.50 -1.43
N ARG A 163 -6.70 -17.18 -0.56
CA ARG A 163 -8.11 -17.49 -0.77
C ARG A 163 -9.03 -16.40 -0.23
N ARG A 164 -8.48 -15.46 0.54
CA ARG A 164 -9.27 -14.46 1.27
C ARG A 164 -9.17 -13.06 0.73
N SER A 165 -8.14 -12.76 -0.07
CA SER A 165 -7.97 -11.43 -0.61
C SER A 165 -9.13 -11.08 -1.54
N ASP A 166 -9.76 -9.94 -1.30
CA ASP A 166 -10.71 -9.39 -2.25
C ASP A 166 -9.93 -8.88 -3.46
N ILE A 167 -10.55 -8.91 -4.63
CA ILE A 167 -9.90 -8.51 -5.88
C ILE A 167 -10.72 -7.41 -6.53
N ALA A 168 -10.06 -6.30 -6.84
CA ALA A 168 -10.68 -5.17 -7.54
C ALA A 168 -9.93 -4.92 -8.85
N TYR A 169 -10.69 -4.59 -9.88
CA TYR A 169 -10.17 -4.24 -11.21
C TYR A 169 -10.53 -2.79 -11.48
N GLU A 170 -9.52 -1.95 -11.63
CA GLU A 170 -9.72 -0.53 -11.87
C GLU A 170 -9.40 -0.19 -13.32
N TYR A 171 -10.39 0.38 -14.00
CA TYR A 171 -10.25 0.84 -15.38
C TYR A 171 -9.63 2.24 -15.43
N ALA A 172 -9.13 2.63 -16.61
CA ALA A 172 -8.49 3.93 -16.80
C ALA A 172 -9.41 5.12 -16.49
N ASP A 173 -10.72 4.94 -16.64
CA ASP A 173 -11.70 5.98 -16.33
C ASP A 173 -12.07 6.07 -14.84
N GLY A 174 -11.44 5.26 -14.01
CA GLY A 174 -11.69 5.23 -12.57
C GLY A 174 -12.80 4.26 -12.15
N THR A 175 -13.47 3.61 -13.10
CA THR A 175 -14.48 2.59 -12.79
C THR A 175 -13.80 1.41 -12.12
N VAL A 176 -14.39 0.91 -11.02
CA VAL A 176 -13.86 -0.23 -10.28
C VAL A 176 -14.89 -1.35 -10.29
N LYS A 177 -14.46 -2.56 -10.63
CA LYS A 177 -15.27 -3.76 -10.55
C LYS A 177 -14.61 -4.76 -9.60
N TYR A 178 -15.41 -5.41 -8.79
CA TYR A 178 -14.93 -6.43 -7.86
C TYR A 178 -15.12 -7.81 -8.44
N ASP A 179 -14.21 -8.70 -8.10
CA ASP A 179 -14.29 -10.10 -8.47
C ASP A 179 -15.28 -10.80 -7.53
N GLU A 180 -16.16 -11.61 -8.08
CA GLU A 180 -17.17 -12.34 -7.32
C GLU A 180 -16.81 -13.79 -7.11
#